data_ea2e5a15704da5c877441f6292727ef9
#
_entry.id   ea2e5a15704da5c877441f6292727ef9
#
_cell.length_a   1.000
_cell.length_b   1.000
_cell.length_c   1.000
_cell.angle_alpha   90.00
_cell.angle_beta   90.00
_cell.angle_gamma   90.00
#
_symmetry.space_group_name_H-M   'P 1'
#
loop_
_entity.id
_entity.type
_entity.pdbx_description
1 polymer ?
#
loop_
_entity_poly.entity_id
_entity_poly.type
_entity_poly.pdbx_seq_one_letter_code
_entity_poly.pdbx_strand_id
1 'polypeptide(L)'
;MSARNIIGQQSLVGVQPIINNNHFTFVKILEDNWESIYNELLEILKYRDLIPSFHEISKEQYKISKGKKWKTFAFFSFGHKFKYNCSYAPNTVKLLERIPGLQSAWFSVIAPGYHVPKHKGITRGILRSHLGLSIPNNPKECFMDVGNDRIYWEQGKVVVFDDSFEHEVWNNTDQERIVLL
;
A
#
# COMPACT_ATOMS: atom_id res chain seq x y z
N MET A 1 0.58 3.71 -30.80
CA MET A 1 1.22 3.76 -29.46
C MET A 1 0.10 3.76 -28.42
N SER A 2 0.15 2.93 -27.38
CA SER A 2 -0.92 2.94 -26.36
C SER A 2 -0.77 4.14 -25.44
N ALA A 3 -1.89 4.66 -24.87
CA ALA A 3 -1.88 5.75 -23.88
C ALA A 3 -0.93 5.45 -22.71
N ARG A 4 -0.85 4.20 -22.29
CA ARG A 4 0.07 3.72 -21.25
C ARG A 4 1.55 3.97 -21.58
N ASN A 5 1.94 3.80 -22.85
CA ASN A 5 3.32 4.05 -23.28
C ASN A 5 3.64 5.54 -23.35
N ILE A 6 2.68 6.37 -23.78
CA ILE A 6 2.83 7.82 -23.81
C ILE A 6 3.05 8.37 -22.41
N ILE A 7 2.22 7.95 -21.42
CA ILE A 7 2.36 8.36 -20.01
C ILE A 7 3.72 7.92 -19.45
N GLY A 8 4.14 6.67 -19.72
CA GLY A 8 5.44 6.18 -19.25
C GLY A 8 6.64 6.99 -19.79
N GLN A 9 6.58 7.44 -21.04
CA GLN A 9 7.64 8.29 -21.66
C GLN A 9 7.73 9.68 -21.03
N GLN A 10 6.67 10.16 -20.38
CA GLN A 10 6.62 11.45 -19.68
C GLN A 10 6.94 11.31 -18.17
N SER A 11 7.31 10.12 -17.70
CA SER A 11 7.64 9.90 -16.30
C SER A 11 8.91 10.65 -15.90
N LEU A 12 8.82 11.46 -14.85
CA LEU A 12 9.97 12.21 -14.29
C LEU A 12 10.92 11.31 -13.49
N VAL A 13 10.49 10.09 -13.15
CA VAL A 13 11.26 9.14 -12.32
C VAL A 13 11.65 7.88 -13.09
N GLY A 14 11.42 7.86 -14.41
CA GLY A 14 11.70 6.72 -15.27
C GLY A 14 10.60 5.65 -15.27
N VAL A 15 10.85 4.57 -15.99
CA VAL A 15 9.93 3.43 -16.14
C VAL A 15 10.66 2.19 -15.64
N GLN A 16 10.50 1.88 -14.38
CA GLN A 16 11.13 0.73 -13.70
C GLN A 16 10.20 0.19 -12.60
N PRO A 17 10.29 -1.11 -12.25
CA PRO A 17 9.39 -1.70 -11.27
C PRO A 17 9.49 -1.04 -9.89
N ILE A 18 10.72 -0.82 -9.40
CA ILE A 18 11.00 -0.20 -8.10
C ILE A 18 11.62 1.17 -8.35
N ILE A 19 11.05 2.19 -7.74
CA ILE A 19 11.47 3.59 -7.91
C ILE A 19 12.38 4.01 -6.75
N ASN A 20 13.45 4.74 -7.06
CA ASN A 20 14.34 5.26 -6.03
C ASN A 20 13.62 6.25 -5.11
N ASN A 21 13.63 5.98 -3.82
CA ASN A 21 13.00 6.79 -2.78
C ASN A 21 13.50 8.24 -2.73
N ASN A 22 14.72 8.52 -3.19
CA ASN A 22 15.30 9.87 -3.20
C ASN A 22 14.54 10.86 -4.09
N HIS A 23 13.68 10.38 -4.99
CA HIS A 23 12.81 11.25 -5.78
C HIS A 23 11.65 11.86 -4.96
N PHE A 24 11.40 11.39 -3.73
CA PHE A 24 10.19 11.73 -2.99
C PHE A 24 10.48 12.23 -1.58
N THR A 25 10.18 13.48 -1.31
CA THR A 25 10.35 14.09 0.02
C THR A 25 9.42 13.49 1.07
N PHE A 26 8.25 12.96 0.66
CA PHE A 26 7.29 12.34 1.57
C PHE A 26 7.81 11.03 2.20
N VAL A 27 8.75 10.34 1.57
CA VAL A 27 9.37 9.12 2.12
C VAL A 27 9.92 9.39 3.51
N LYS A 28 10.78 10.41 3.62
CA LYS A 28 11.34 10.78 4.92
C LYS A 28 10.26 11.20 5.93
N ILE A 29 9.23 11.91 5.49
CA ILE A 29 8.11 12.30 6.35
C ILE A 29 7.43 11.07 6.97
N LEU A 30 7.16 10.05 6.16
CA LEU A 30 6.51 8.83 6.62
C LEU A 30 7.44 7.98 7.50
N GLU A 31 8.71 7.82 7.11
CA GLU A 31 9.68 7.04 7.86
C GLU A 31 10.00 7.67 9.23
N ASP A 32 10.16 9.00 9.32
CA ASP A 32 10.42 9.69 10.58
C ASP A 32 9.24 9.62 11.57
N ASN A 33 8.03 9.32 11.09
CA ASN A 33 6.81 9.31 11.89
C ASN A 33 6.13 7.92 11.95
N TRP A 34 6.79 6.85 11.53
CA TRP A 34 6.19 5.52 11.41
C TRP A 34 5.64 4.98 12.74
N GLU A 35 6.29 5.26 13.87
CA GLU A 35 5.83 4.84 15.20
C GLU A 35 4.49 5.48 15.58
N SER A 36 4.33 6.77 15.28
CA SER A 36 3.06 7.47 15.51
C SER A 36 1.93 6.89 14.66
N ILE A 37 2.23 6.58 13.40
CA ILE A 37 1.29 5.93 12.47
C ILE A 37 0.95 4.53 12.97
N TYR A 38 1.94 3.78 13.43
CA TYR A 38 1.76 2.43 13.97
C TYR A 38 0.90 2.43 15.23
N ASN A 39 1.09 3.39 16.14
CA ASN A 39 0.28 3.51 17.34
C ASN A 39 -1.21 3.77 17.02
N GLU A 40 -1.50 4.63 16.03
CA GLU A 40 -2.88 4.83 15.56
C GLU A 40 -3.46 3.58 14.89
N LEU A 41 -2.64 2.85 14.12
CA LEU A 41 -3.04 1.55 13.57
C LEU A 41 -3.43 0.55 14.68
N LEU A 42 -2.67 0.46 15.77
CA LEU A 42 -2.97 -0.45 16.89
C LEU A 42 -4.34 -0.16 17.51
N GLU A 43 -4.72 1.12 17.64
CA GLU A 43 -6.05 1.50 18.13
C GLU A 43 -7.16 1.05 17.17
N ILE A 44 -6.96 1.22 15.86
CA ILE A 44 -7.89 0.78 14.81
C ILE A 44 -8.03 -0.76 14.82
N LEU A 45 -6.93 -1.49 15.02
CA LEU A 45 -6.94 -2.96 15.05
C LEU A 45 -7.72 -3.56 16.23
N LYS A 46 -8.04 -2.81 17.26
CA LYS A 46 -8.98 -3.24 18.32
C LYS A 46 -10.39 -3.55 17.76
N TYR A 47 -10.70 -2.94 16.61
CA TYR A 47 -11.96 -3.12 15.88
C TYR A 47 -11.78 -3.85 14.55
N ARG A 48 -10.76 -4.69 14.45
CA ARG A 48 -10.35 -5.37 13.20
C ARG A 48 -11.46 -6.13 12.49
N ASP A 49 -12.44 -6.66 13.23
CA ASP A 49 -13.56 -7.41 12.65
C ASP A 49 -14.51 -6.52 11.86
N LEU A 50 -14.54 -5.22 12.16
CA LEU A 50 -15.31 -4.21 11.45
C LEU A 50 -14.56 -3.65 10.22
N ILE A 51 -13.27 -3.95 10.06
CA ILE A 51 -12.51 -3.50 8.89
C ILE A 51 -12.94 -4.35 7.69
N PRO A 52 -13.46 -3.73 6.61
CA PRO A 52 -13.93 -4.47 5.44
C PRO A 52 -12.80 -5.13 4.67
N SER A 53 -13.13 -6.17 3.92
CA SER A 53 -12.23 -6.76 2.92
C SER A 53 -12.08 -5.81 1.73
N PHE A 54 -10.94 -5.87 1.03
CA PHE A 54 -10.65 -4.96 -0.08
C PHE A 54 -11.71 -5.01 -1.18
N HIS A 55 -12.22 -6.19 -1.53
CA HIS A 55 -13.28 -6.33 -2.54
C HIS A 55 -14.66 -5.80 -2.09
N GLU A 56 -14.90 -5.61 -0.80
CA GLU A 56 -16.12 -4.97 -0.29
C GLU A 56 -16.09 -3.46 -0.50
N ILE A 57 -14.89 -2.86 -0.54
CA ILE A 57 -14.68 -1.45 -0.85
C ILE A 57 -14.65 -1.22 -2.37
N SER A 58 -14.00 -2.10 -3.11
CA SER A 58 -13.86 -2.02 -4.57
C SER A 58 -14.28 -3.33 -5.21
N LYS A 59 -15.50 -3.37 -5.74
CA LYS A 59 -16.09 -4.56 -6.36
C LYS A 59 -15.27 -5.12 -7.54
N GLU A 60 -14.53 -4.26 -8.23
CA GLU A 60 -13.66 -4.65 -9.33
C GLU A 60 -12.50 -5.54 -8.88
N GLN A 61 -12.17 -5.51 -7.60
CA GLN A 61 -11.05 -6.24 -6.99
C GLN A 61 -11.40 -7.68 -6.59
N TYR A 62 -12.60 -8.18 -6.88
CA TYR A 62 -12.99 -9.58 -6.62
C TYR A 62 -12.04 -10.61 -7.25
N LYS A 63 -11.36 -10.23 -8.31
CA LYS A 63 -10.40 -11.12 -8.98
C LYS A 63 -9.15 -11.39 -8.15
N ILE A 64 -8.74 -10.43 -7.32
CA ILE A 64 -7.50 -10.48 -6.55
C ILE A 64 -7.71 -10.51 -5.04
N SER A 65 -8.93 -10.22 -4.55
CA SER A 65 -9.27 -10.24 -3.13
C SER A 65 -10.45 -11.17 -2.89
N LYS A 66 -10.24 -12.24 -2.13
CA LYS A 66 -11.26 -13.23 -1.78
C LYS A 66 -11.32 -13.46 -0.27
N GLY A 67 -12.54 -13.67 0.23
CA GLY A 67 -12.77 -13.91 1.64
C GLY A 67 -12.34 -12.73 2.52
N LYS A 68 -12.01 -12.99 3.78
CA LYS A 68 -11.67 -11.96 4.79
C LYS A 68 -10.18 -11.80 5.03
N LYS A 69 -9.33 -12.27 4.10
CA LYS A 69 -7.88 -12.35 4.29
C LYS A 69 -7.10 -11.09 3.87
N TRP A 70 -7.74 -10.18 3.12
CA TRP A 70 -7.16 -8.88 2.79
C TRP A 70 -8.13 -7.78 3.23
N LYS A 71 -7.83 -7.16 4.37
CA LYS A 71 -8.64 -6.07 4.95
C LYS A 71 -8.03 -4.71 4.62
N THR A 72 -8.90 -3.70 4.49
CA THR A 72 -8.49 -2.35 4.07
C THR A 72 -9.24 -1.30 4.88
N PHE A 73 -8.49 -0.46 5.60
CA PHE A 73 -9.04 0.70 6.32
C PHE A 73 -8.68 1.97 5.55
N ALA A 74 -9.63 2.49 4.76
CA ALA A 74 -9.41 3.57 3.82
C ALA A 74 -9.49 4.96 4.47
N PHE A 75 -8.55 5.85 4.13
CA PHE A 75 -8.52 7.28 4.50
C PHE A 75 -8.91 8.16 3.32
N PHE A 76 -8.32 7.89 2.14
CA PHE A 76 -8.55 8.65 0.91
C PHE A 76 -8.74 7.70 -0.28
N SER A 77 -9.59 8.09 -1.22
CA SER A 77 -9.75 7.40 -2.50
C SER A 77 -10.21 8.38 -3.58
N PHE A 78 -9.32 8.70 -4.53
CA PHE A 78 -9.58 9.53 -5.73
C PHE A 78 -10.40 10.79 -5.42
N GLY A 79 -9.89 11.64 -4.53
CA GLY A 79 -10.50 12.91 -4.14
C GLY A 79 -11.57 12.80 -3.03
N HIS A 80 -11.96 11.57 -2.64
CA HIS A 80 -12.84 11.38 -1.49
C HIS A 80 -12.06 11.15 -0.22
N LYS A 81 -12.38 11.91 0.84
CA LYS A 81 -11.85 11.73 2.21
C LYS A 81 -12.89 11.03 3.08
N PHE A 82 -12.56 9.87 3.61
CA PHE A 82 -13.40 9.12 4.54
C PHE A 82 -13.33 9.74 5.94
N LYS A 83 -14.07 10.83 6.17
CA LYS A 83 -13.96 11.64 7.40
C LYS A 83 -14.05 10.84 8.68
N TYR A 84 -14.97 9.86 8.73
CA TYR A 84 -15.14 8.99 9.89
C TYR A 84 -13.88 8.16 10.15
N ASN A 85 -13.34 7.49 9.15
CA ASN A 85 -12.10 6.73 9.29
C ASN A 85 -10.92 7.62 9.66
N CYS A 86 -10.84 8.81 9.06
CA CYS A 86 -9.78 9.78 9.35
C CYS A 86 -9.77 10.25 10.80
N SER A 87 -10.91 10.25 11.51
CA SER A 87 -10.97 10.63 12.92
C SER A 87 -10.29 9.64 13.87
N TYR A 88 -10.07 8.40 13.43
CA TYR A 88 -9.35 7.37 14.20
C TYR A 88 -7.83 7.45 14.07
N ALA A 89 -7.32 8.19 13.10
CA ALA A 89 -5.87 8.33 12.85
C ALA A 89 -5.51 9.76 12.46
N PRO A 90 -5.73 10.76 13.35
CA PRO A 90 -5.56 12.17 13.01
C PRO A 90 -4.11 12.56 12.68
N ASN A 91 -3.11 11.92 13.30
CA ASN A 91 -1.69 12.18 12.99
C ASN A 91 -1.31 11.60 11.63
N THR A 92 -1.72 10.36 11.34
CA THR A 92 -1.55 9.73 10.02
C THR A 92 -2.16 10.60 8.92
N VAL A 93 -3.38 11.08 9.12
CA VAL A 93 -4.08 11.93 8.15
C VAL A 93 -3.33 13.23 7.89
N LYS A 94 -2.83 13.91 8.93
CA LYS A 94 -2.01 15.14 8.78
C LYS A 94 -0.74 14.90 7.96
N LEU A 95 -0.11 13.74 8.11
CA LEU A 95 1.07 13.37 7.34
C LEU A 95 0.70 13.08 5.88
N LEU A 96 -0.37 12.33 5.65
CA LEU A 96 -0.89 12.02 4.31
C LEU A 96 -1.27 13.28 3.52
N GLU A 97 -1.89 14.26 4.17
CA GLU A 97 -2.26 15.55 3.55
C GLU A 97 -1.06 16.39 3.08
N ARG A 98 0.15 16.05 3.54
CA ARG A 98 1.41 16.70 3.10
C ARG A 98 2.01 16.02 1.87
N ILE A 99 1.45 14.90 1.40
CA ILE A 99 1.97 14.17 0.23
C ILE A 99 1.41 14.83 -1.04
N PRO A 100 2.27 15.42 -1.89
CA PRO A 100 1.82 16.06 -3.11
C PRO A 100 1.15 15.07 -4.06
N GLY A 101 -0.03 15.41 -4.55
CA GLY A 101 -0.75 14.58 -5.53
C GLY A 101 -1.29 13.26 -4.98
N LEU A 102 -1.45 13.12 -3.65
CA LEU A 102 -2.05 11.94 -3.04
C LEU A 102 -3.39 11.60 -3.69
N GLN A 103 -3.52 10.41 -4.23
CA GLN A 103 -4.76 9.93 -4.85
C GLN A 103 -5.58 9.05 -3.91
N SER A 104 -4.90 8.18 -3.18
CA SER A 104 -5.54 7.25 -2.26
C SER A 104 -4.57 6.83 -1.15
N ALA A 105 -5.10 6.51 0.03
CA ALA A 105 -4.32 5.99 1.14
C ALA A 105 -5.18 5.11 2.05
N TRP A 106 -4.62 4.00 2.53
CA TRP A 106 -5.28 3.08 3.46
C TRP A 106 -4.28 2.21 4.22
N PHE A 107 -4.69 1.69 5.37
CA PHE A 107 -4.00 0.55 5.96
C PHE A 107 -4.40 -0.73 5.24
N SER A 108 -3.42 -1.48 4.78
CA SER A 108 -3.59 -2.75 4.08
C SER A 108 -3.10 -3.89 4.96
N VAL A 109 -4.04 -4.75 5.40
CA VAL A 109 -3.77 -5.89 6.27
C VAL A 109 -3.91 -7.17 5.47
N ILE A 110 -2.82 -7.90 5.29
CA ILE A 110 -2.79 -9.21 4.65
C ILE A 110 -2.59 -10.29 5.71
N ALA A 111 -3.56 -11.20 5.78
CA ALA A 111 -3.57 -12.31 6.74
C ALA A 111 -2.46 -13.34 6.46
N PRO A 112 -2.12 -14.18 7.47
CA PRO A 112 -1.27 -15.35 7.32
C PRO A 112 -1.69 -16.27 6.17
N GLY A 113 -0.72 -16.81 5.45
CA GLY A 113 -0.94 -17.77 4.37
C GLY A 113 -1.76 -17.22 3.20
N TYR A 114 -1.75 -15.89 2.96
CA TYR A 114 -2.52 -15.30 1.88
C TYR A 114 -1.65 -14.89 0.69
N HIS A 115 -2.14 -15.23 -0.50
CA HIS A 115 -1.57 -14.83 -1.78
C HIS A 115 -2.51 -13.87 -2.51
N VAL A 116 -2.02 -12.68 -2.84
CA VAL A 116 -2.68 -11.78 -3.80
C VAL A 116 -2.16 -12.15 -5.19
N PRO A 117 -3.02 -12.69 -6.07
CA PRO A 117 -2.57 -13.21 -7.37
C PRO A 117 -2.06 -12.11 -8.29
N LYS A 118 -1.31 -12.50 -9.30
CA LYS A 118 -0.75 -11.62 -10.33
C LYS A 118 -1.79 -10.69 -10.94
N HIS A 119 -1.48 -9.42 -10.92
CA HIS A 119 -2.32 -8.38 -11.51
C HIS A 119 -1.50 -7.16 -11.91
N LYS A 120 -2.15 -6.18 -12.53
CA LYS A 120 -1.53 -4.90 -12.94
C LYS A 120 -2.45 -3.76 -12.53
N GLY A 121 -1.87 -2.66 -12.09
CA GLY A 121 -2.56 -1.39 -11.95
C GLY A 121 -3.12 -0.90 -13.29
N ILE A 122 -4.14 -0.10 -13.23
CA ILE A 122 -4.89 0.36 -14.41
C ILE A 122 -4.15 1.44 -15.22
N THR A 123 -3.20 2.15 -14.61
CA THR A 123 -2.52 3.30 -15.22
C THR A 123 -1.05 3.38 -14.82
N ARG A 124 -0.23 4.02 -15.63
CA ARG A 124 1.14 4.46 -15.31
C ARG A 124 1.20 5.88 -14.74
N GLY A 125 0.07 6.52 -14.56
CA GLY A 125 -0.01 7.87 -14.01
C GLY A 125 0.01 7.93 -12.50
N ILE A 126 0.08 6.78 -11.81
CA ILE A 126 0.08 6.66 -10.35
C ILE A 126 1.18 5.69 -9.94
N LEU A 127 1.96 6.09 -8.96
CA LEU A 127 2.89 5.20 -8.26
C LEU A 127 2.27 4.72 -6.96
N ARG A 128 2.72 3.57 -6.46
CA ARG A 128 2.37 3.05 -5.16
C ARG A 128 3.51 3.22 -4.18
N SER A 129 3.15 3.47 -2.94
CA SER A 129 4.11 3.56 -1.84
C SER A 129 3.61 2.71 -0.68
N HIS A 130 4.46 1.86 -0.13
CA HIS A 130 4.16 1.06 1.05
C HIS A 130 5.11 1.45 2.17
N LEU A 131 4.60 1.97 3.29
CA LEU A 131 5.34 2.07 4.55
C LEU A 131 5.08 0.78 5.35
N GLY A 132 6.11 0.04 5.68
CA GLY A 132 6.02 -1.14 6.55
C GLY A 132 5.64 -0.76 7.98
N LEU A 133 4.53 -1.30 8.50
CA LEU A 133 4.07 -1.03 9.87
C LEU A 133 4.18 -2.27 10.76
N SER A 134 3.66 -3.41 10.31
CA SER A 134 3.84 -4.71 10.96
C SER A 134 4.30 -5.69 9.91
N ILE A 135 5.54 -6.12 10.03
CA ILE A 135 6.19 -7.01 9.06
C ILE A 135 6.51 -8.31 9.78
N PRO A 136 6.17 -9.48 9.21
CA PRO A 136 6.47 -10.79 9.78
C PRO A 136 7.95 -10.97 10.11
N ASN A 137 8.24 -11.71 11.18
CA ASN A 137 9.61 -11.99 11.64
C ASN A 137 10.47 -12.74 10.61
N ASN A 138 9.83 -13.51 9.70
CA ASN A 138 10.51 -14.12 8.56
C ASN A 138 10.17 -13.35 7.26
N PRO A 139 10.85 -12.23 6.97
CA PRO A 139 10.53 -11.39 5.84
C PRO A 139 10.75 -12.08 4.48
N LYS A 140 11.59 -13.14 4.43
CA LYS A 140 11.82 -13.90 3.18
C LYS A 140 10.59 -14.67 2.71
N GLU A 141 9.67 -14.98 3.61
CA GLU A 141 8.41 -15.66 3.31
C GLU A 141 7.25 -14.68 3.08
N CYS A 142 7.49 -13.37 3.28
CA CYS A 142 6.52 -12.31 3.03
C CYS A 142 7.13 -11.29 2.07
N PHE A 143 6.72 -11.32 0.80
CA PHE A 143 7.32 -10.54 -0.28
C PHE A 143 6.30 -10.13 -1.33
N MET A 144 6.70 -9.19 -2.18
CA MET A 144 5.97 -8.80 -3.39
C MET A 144 6.91 -8.89 -4.60
N ASP A 145 6.52 -9.61 -5.62
CA ASP A 145 7.17 -9.58 -6.92
C ASP A 145 6.55 -8.47 -7.77
N VAL A 146 7.39 -7.63 -8.39
CA VAL A 146 6.99 -6.53 -9.29
C VAL A 146 7.85 -6.58 -10.53
N GLY A 147 7.30 -6.97 -11.66
CA GLY A 147 8.08 -7.26 -12.88
C GLY A 147 9.08 -8.38 -12.63
N ASN A 148 10.36 -8.06 -12.72
CA ASN A 148 11.45 -9.00 -12.45
C ASN A 148 12.13 -8.77 -11.08
N ASP A 149 11.64 -7.81 -10.32
CA ASP A 149 12.22 -7.44 -9.03
C ASP A 149 11.38 -7.98 -7.88
N ARG A 150 12.01 -8.22 -6.73
CA ARG A 150 11.35 -8.65 -5.51
C ARG A 150 11.55 -7.63 -4.39
N ILE A 151 10.46 -7.30 -3.72
CA ILE A 151 10.41 -6.40 -2.56
C ILE A 151 10.22 -7.24 -1.30
N TYR A 152 11.08 -7.01 -0.32
CA TYR A 152 10.90 -7.39 1.07
C TYR A 152 10.65 -6.13 1.87
N TRP A 153 9.55 -6.11 2.63
CA TRP A 153 9.25 -4.95 3.48
C TRP A 153 10.11 -4.95 4.73
N GLU A 154 10.45 -3.77 5.18
CA GLU A 154 11.07 -3.52 6.47
C GLU A 154 10.17 -2.60 7.29
N GLN A 155 10.09 -2.83 8.61
CA GLN A 155 9.29 -1.99 9.49
C GLN A 155 9.89 -0.57 9.55
N GLY A 156 9.02 0.44 9.45
CA GLY A 156 9.42 1.85 9.43
C GLY A 156 10.07 2.31 8.11
N LYS A 157 10.14 1.45 7.07
CA LYS A 157 10.70 1.79 5.77
C LYS A 157 9.64 1.86 4.69
N VAL A 158 9.85 2.81 3.78
CA VAL A 158 9.01 3.01 2.60
C VAL A 158 9.64 2.33 1.39
N VAL A 159 8.83 1.70 0.57
CA VAL A 159 9.17 1.30 -0.79
C VAL A 159 8.19 1.94 -1.76
N VAL A 160 8.72 2.49 -2.87
CA VAL A 160 7.92 3.07 -3.95
C VAL A 160 8.07 2.20 -5.19
N PHE A 161 6.96 1.87 -5.85
CA PHE A 161 6.94 1.02 -7.04
C PHE A 161 5.87 1.44 -8.04
N ASP A 162 6.05 1.04 -9.30
CA ASP A 162 5.08 1.21 -10.39
C ASP A 162 4.19 -0.04 -10.49
N ASP A 163 2.95 0.05 -10.01
CA ASP A 163 1.97 -1.04 -10.04
C ASP A 163 1.46 -1.38 -11.45
N SER A 164 1.85 -0.61 -12.46
CA SER A 164 1.59 -0.94 -13.85
C SER A 164 2.40 -2.14 -14.35
N PHE A 165 3.51 -2.47 -13.70
CA PHE A 165 4.17 -3.76 -13.86
C PHE A 165 3.33 -4.87 -13.25
N GLU A 166 3.41 -6.07 -13.80
CA GLU A 166 2.74 -7.23 -13.21
C GLU A 166 3.32 -7.51 -11.83
N HIS A 167 2.45 -7.64 -10.84
CA HIS A 167 2.87 -7.85 -9.47
C HIS A 167 1.94 -8.80 -8.72
N GLU A 168 2.48 -9.44 -7.70
CA GLU A 168 1.78 -10.34 -6.79
C GLU A 168 2.37 -10.24 -5.38
N VAL A 169 1.56 -10.57 -4.36
CA VAL A 169 2.00 -10.52 -2.97
C VAL A 169 1.83 -11.88 -2.32
N TRP A 170 2.87 -12.33 -1.64
CA TRP A 170 2.88 -13.55 -0.85
C TRP A 170 3.11 -13.23 0.62
N ASN A 171 2.26 -13.78 1.47
CA ASN A 171 2.48 -13.86 2.91
C ASN A 171 2.35 -15.33 3.32
N ASN A 172 3.45 -16.06 3.26
CA ASN A 172 3.53 -17.48 3.60
C ASN A 172 3.83 -17.71 5.08
N THR A 173 3.81 -16.63 5.88
CA THR A 173 4.08 -16.68 7.33
C THR A 173 2.81 -16.96 8.14
N ASP A 174 2.97 -17.12 9.44
CA ASP A 174 1.90 -17.23 10.44
C ASP A 174 1.47 -15.87 11.05
N GLN A 175 2.06 -14.77 10.57
CA GLN A 175 1.82 -13.40 11.03
C GLN A 175 1.15 -12.54 9.96
N GLU A 176 0.46 -11.49 10.38
CA GLU A 176 -0.10 -10.51 9.43
C GLU A 176 0.98 -9.57 8.91
N ARG A 177 0.87 -9.21 7.62
CA ARG A 177 1.63 -8.11 7.04
C ARG A 177 0.74 -6.87 6.95
N ILE A 178 1.16 -5.76 7.57
CA ILE A 178 0.42 -4.50 7.55
C ILE A 178 1.32 -3.38 7.03
N VAL A 179 0.81 -2.66 6.04
CA VAL A 179 1.45 -1.47 5.48
C VAL A 179 0.46 -0.31 5.41
N LEU A 180 0.96 0.93 5.44
CA LEU A 180 0.27 2.09 4.93
C LEU A 180 0.57 2.21 3.43
N LEU A 181 -0.47 2.12 2.60
CA LEU A 181 -0.42 2.19 1.14
C LEU A 181 -0.99 3.51 0.69
#